data_e7b986144c7cf5d72af0999ed87d56cf
#
_entry.id   e7b986144c7cf5d72af0999ed87d56cf
#
_cell.length_a   1.000
_cell.length_b   1.000
_cell.length_c   1.000
_cell.angle_alpha   90.00
_cell.angle_beta   90.00
_cell.angle_gamma   90.00
#
_symmetry.space_group_name_H-M   'P 1'
#
loop_
_entity.id
_entity.type
_entity.pdbx_description
1 polymer ?
#
loop_
_entity_poly.entity_id
_entity_poly.type
_entity_poly.pdbx_seq_one_letter_code
_entity_poly.pdbx_strand_id
1 'polypeptide(L)'
;MLAATRPQPLRGKRLPSLDGLRAISALMVVVGHAGKVLQVGRHLPFGSGVVDVWGPVGVTVFFVLSGFLITRLIVRERRTTGTMDVRAFYLRRALRILPAYWVYIAVIAILARMHLVLASPSSFARSLSFTTNYLNPHSWVLNHSWSLSIEEQFYLLWPALLIIASEKRARRAAQWLIVATPILRILTFYVTPGLRPNITSMFHLRADALMIGSWAALELELHRPSFQRRIPRSSIPSPASSCIRDA
;
A
#
# COMPACT_ATOMS: atom_id res chain seq x y z
N MET A 1 8.14 33.68 -25.67
CA MET A 1 7.58 32.98 -24.52
C MET A 1 7.33 31.52 -24.92
N LEU A 2 8.29 30.65 -24.67
CA LEU A 2 8.15 29.20 -24.93
C LEU A 2 7.38 28.58 -23.78
N ALA A 3 6.16 28.16 -24.05
CA ALA A 3 5.35 27.41 -23.10
C ALA A 3 6.07 26.08 -22.78
N ALA A 4 6.60 25.94 -21.55
CA ALA A 4 7.15 24.71 -21.07
C ALA A 4 6.02 23.66 -21.03
N THR A 5 6.02 22.74 -21.98
CA THR A 5 5.15 21.57 -22.00
C THR A 5 5.40 20.76 -20.74
N ARG A 6 4.42 20.76 -19.81
CA ARG A 6 4.44 19.89 -18.63
C ARG A 6 4.60 18.44 -19.10
N PRO A 7 5.56 17.69 -18.56
CA PRO A 7 5.69 16.27 -18.87
C PRO A 7 4.36 15.58 -18.53
N GLN A 8 3.80 14.89 -19.51
CA GLN A 8 2.60 14.08 -19.25
C GLN A 8 2.91 13.02 -18.21
N PRO A 9 2.06 12.84 -17.18
CA PRO A 9 2.25 11.80 -16.18
C PRO A 9 2.27 10.45 -16.89
N LEU A 10 3.38 9.72 -16.74
CA LEU A 10 3.51 8.37 -17.27
C LEU A 10 2.37 7.51 -16.71
N ARG A 11 1.36 7.24 -17.53
CA ARG A 11 0.40 6.17 -17.26
C ARG A 11 1.19 4.86 -17.27
N GLY A 12 1.70 4.44 -16.10
CA GLY A 12 2.32 3.14 -15.94
C GLY A 12 1.37 2.09 -16.50
N LYS A 13 1.86 1.21 -17.39
CA LYS A 13 1.07 0.08 -17.91
C LYS A 13 0.42 -0.60 -16.70
N ARG A 14 -0.92 -0.49 -16.62
CA ARG A 14 -1.70 -1.22 -15.62
C ARG A 14 -1.34 -2.69 -15.77
N LEU A 15 -1.21 -3.38 -14.65
CA LEU A 15 -1.01 -4.82 -14.62
C LEU A 15 -2.35 -5.45 -14.20
N PRO A 16 -3.19 -5.85 -15.16
CA PRO A 16 -4.54 -6.36 -14.86
C PRO A 16 -4.53 -7.52 -13.87
N SER A 17 -3.49 -8.37 -13.92
CA SER A 17 -3.30 -9.48 -12.99
C SER A 17 -3.14 -9.03 -11.53
N LEU A 18 -2.45 -7.92 -11.26
CA LEU A 18 -2.28 -7.39 -9.90
C LEU A 18 -3.56 -6.68 -9.41
N ASP A 19 -4.29 -6.04 -10.32
CA ASP A 19 -5.61 -5.45 -9.98
C ASP A 19 -6.61 -6.57 -9.65
N GLY A 20 -6.59 -7.69 -10.40
CA GLY A 20 -7.38 -8.89 -10.08
C GLY A 20 -7.05 -9.50 -8.72
N LEU A 21 -5.75 -9.66 -8.40
CA LEU A 21 -5.33 -10.15 -7.09
C LEU A 21 -5.76 -9.22 -5.94
N ARG A 22 -5.75 -7.91 -6.14
CA ARG A 22 -6.26 -6.95 -5.14
C ARG A 22 -7.76 -7.08 -4.94
N ALA A 23 -8.51 -7.27 -6.01
CA ALA A 23 -9.96 -7.50 -5.93
C ALA A 23 -10.27 -8.81 -5.17
N ILE A 24 -9.56 -9.89 -5.46
CA ILE A 24 -9.69 -11.17 -4.75
C ILE A 24 -9.34 -10.99 -3.26
N SER A 25 -8.23 -10.31 -2.94
CA SER A 25 -7.83 -10.05 -1.56
C SER A 25 -8.89 -9.26 -0.79
N ALA A 26 -9.46 -8.23 -1.42
CA ALA A 26 -10.55 -7.45 -0.82
C ALA A 26 -11.79 -8.31 -0.60
N LEU A 27 -12.16 -9.15 -1.57
CA LEU A 27 -13.29 -10.07 -1.44
C LEU A 27 -13.09 -11.05 -0.29
N MET A 28 -11.88 -11.62 -0.15
CA MET A 28 -11.54 -12.50 0.98
C MET A 28 -11.75 -11.81 2.33
N VAL A 29 -11.36 -10.53 2.44
CA VAL A 29 -11.58 -9.74 3.66
C VAL A 29 -13.08 -9.53 3.92
N VAL A 30 -13.86 -9.16 2.90
CA VAL A 30 -15.30 -8.97 3.01
C VAL A 30 -16.00 -10.27 3.44
N VAL A 31 -15.68 -11.38 2.78
CA VAL A 31 -16.25 -12.71 3.11
C VAL A 31 -15.87 -13.13 4.52
N GLY A 32 -14.61 -12.93 4.94
CA GLY A 32 -14.16 -13.23 6.30
C GLY A 32 -14.91 -12.43 7.37
N HIS A 33 -15.18 -11.13 7.12
CA HIS A 33 -15.96 -10.29 8.03
C HIS A 33 -17.45 -10.64 8.02
N ALA A 34 -18.05 -10.82 6.85
CA ALA A 34 -19.44 -11.23 6.71
C ALA A 34 -19.71 -12.59 7.38
N GLY A 35 -18.80 -13.54 7.20
CA GLY A 35 -18.90 -14.85 7.84
C GLY A 35 -18.89 -14.78 9.36
N LYS A 36 -18.09 -13.90 9.96
CA LYS A 36 -18.09 -13.65 11.41
C LYS A 36 -19.40 -13.02 11.89
N VAL A 37 -19.93 -12.04 11.17
CA VAL A 37 -21.21 -11.37 11.52
C VAL A 37 -22.38 -12.33 11.41
N LEU A 38 -22.46 -13.05 10.30
CA LEU A 38 -23.57 -13.96 9.99
C LEU A 38 -23.44 -15.32 10.70
N GLN A 39 -22.36 -15.59 11.40
CA GLN A 39 -22.04 -16.87 12.03
C GLN A 39 -22.16 -18.08 11.06
N VAL A 40 -22.02 -17.83 9.76
CA VAL A 40 -22.21 -18.83 8.69
C VAL A 40 -21.31 -20.05 8.90
N GLY A 41 -20.12 -19.86 9.49
CA GLY A 41 -19.16 -20.94 9.74
C GLY A 41 -19.60 -21.99 10.76
N ARG A 42 -20.62 -21.73 11.61
CA ARG A 42 -21.10 -22.70 12.60
C ARG A 42 -21.88 -23.87 11.98
N HIS A 43 -22.41 -23.67 10.77
CA HIS A 43 -23.24 -24.67 10.07
C HIS A 43 -22.55 -25.28 8.84
N LEU A 44 -21.30 -24.90 8.54
CA LEU A 44 -20.55 -25.48 7.43
C LEU A 44 -19.82 -26.74 7.87
N PRO A 45 -19.77 -27.80 7.00
CA PRO A 45 -19.10 -29.06 7.32
C PRO A 45 -17.59 -28.91 7.57
N PHE A 46 -16.98 -27.79 7.17
CA PHE A 46 -15.56 -27.47 7.40
C PHE A 46 -15.32 -26.55 8.61
N GLY A 47 -16.36 -26.25 9.41
CA GLY A 47 -16.28 -25.41 10.61
C GLY A 47 -16.01 -23.92 10.32
N SER A 48 -15.93 -23.12 11.39
CA SER A 48 -15.62 -21.68 11.32
C SER A 48 -14.19 -21.39 10.83
N GLY A 49 -13.30 -22.37 10.88
CA GLY A 49 -11.86 -22.20 10.61
C GLY A 49 -11.54 -21.64 9.22
N VAL A 50 -12.27 -22.05 8.18
CA VAL A 50 -12.04 -21.55 6.81
C VAL A 50 -12.36 -20.06 6.71
N VAL A 51 -13.48 -19.62 7.27
CA VAL A 51 -13.92 -18.23 7.25
C VAL A 51 -12.99 -17.34 8.09
N ASP A 52 -12.50 -17.87 9.22
CA ASP A 52 -11.61 -17.15 10.12
C ASP A 52 -10.22 -16.90 9.50
N VAL A 53 -9.77 -17.75 8.59
CA VAL A 53 -8.48 -17.62 7.90
C VAL A 53 -8.54 -16.64 6.71
N TRP A 54 -9.67 -16.52 6.03
CA TRP A 54 -9.77 -15.74 4.81
C TRP A 54 -9.51 -14.24 5.00
N GLY A 55 -10.04 -13.64 6.06
CA GLY A 55 -9.79 -12.24 6.36
C GLY A 55 -8.31 -11.92 6.55
N PRO A 56 -7.60 -12.57 7.48
CA PRO A 56 -6.16 -12.38 7.69
C PRO A 56 -5.29 -12.66 6.46
N VAL A 57 -5.61 -13.71 5.69
CA VAL A 57 -4.89 -14.02 4.44
C VAL A 57 -5.12 -12.93 3.40
N GLY A 58 -6.37 -12.50 3.21
CA GLY A 58 -6.71 -11.41 2.29
C GLY A 58 -5.94 -10.12 2.63
N VAL A 59 -5.89 -9.71 3.90
CA VAL A 59 -5.10 -8.55 4.34
C VAL A 59 -3.61 -8.75 4.08
N THR A 60 -3.06 -9.94 4.33
CA THR A 60 -1.64 -10.23 4.10
C THR A 60 -1.28 -10.09 2.62
N VAL A 61 -2.07 -10.69 1.72
CA VAL A 61 -1.87 -10.57 0.27
C VAL A 61 -2.00 -9.12 -0.17
N PHE A 62 -2.98 -8.38 0.37
CA PHE A 62 -3.18 -6.98 0.08
C PHE A 62 -1.96 -6.13 0.50
N PHE A 63 -1.36 -6.39 1.66
CA PHE A 63 -0.14 -5.70 2.11
C PHE A 63 1.07 -6.00 1.20
N VAL A 64 1.27 -7.26 0.80
CA VAL A 64 2.34 -7.61 -0.15
C VAL A 64 2.16 -6.85 -1.47
N LEU A 65 0.94 -6.82 -2.00
CA LEU A 65 0.64 -6.09 -3.24
C LEU A 65 0.81 -4.58 -3.09
N SER A 66 0.43 -4.01 -1.95
CA SER A 66 0.62 -2.59 -1.65
C SER A 66 2.09 -2.22 -1.58
N GLY A 67 2.90 -3.00 -0.88
CA GLY A 67 4.37 -2.83 -0.82
C GLY A 67 5.01 -2.91 -2.20
N PHE A 68 4.63 -3.91 -3.00
CA PHE A 68 5.14 -4.11 -4.36
C PHE A 68 4.79 -2.94 -5.29
N LEU A 69 3.52 -2.55 -5.34
CA LEU A 69 3.04 -1.53 -6.28
C LEU A 69 3.60 -0.14 -5.96
N ILE A 70 3.67 0.24 -4.69
CA ILE A 70 4.23 1.52 -4.27
C ILE A 70 5.71 1.61 -4.57
N THR A 71 6.46 0.59 -4.18
CA THR A 71 7.92 0.57 -4.42
C THR A 71 8.22 0.62 -5.92
N ARG A 72 7.53 -0.20 -6.71
CA ARG A 72 7.70 -0.21 -8.16
C ARG A 72 7.33 1.11 -8.81
N LEU A 73 6.26 1.77 -8.36
CA LEU A 73 5.85 3.08 -8.87
C LEU A 73 6.96 4.11 -8.65
N ILE A 74 7.47 4.20 -7.42
CA ILE A 74 8.51 5.16 -7.02
C ILE A 74 9.82 4.92 -7.78
N VAL A 75 10.29 3.68 -7.81
CA VAL A 75 11.54 3.33 -8.49
C VAL A 75 11.47 3.62 -9.98
N ARG A 76 10.35 3.31 -10.61
CA ARG A 76 10.15 3.60 -12.04
C ARG A 76 10.08 5.09 -12.33
N GLU A 77 9.34 5.86 -11.53
CA GLU A 77 9.26 7.30 -11.68
C GLU A 77 10.67 7.92 -11.60
N ARG A 78 11.45 7.56 -10.58
CA ARG A 78 12.84 8.04 -10.45
C ARG A 78 13.75 7.66 -11.60
N ARG A 79 13.60 6.46 -12.15
CA ARG A 79 14.44 6.00 -13.28
C ARG A 79 14.08 6.66 -14.60
N THR A 80 12.84 7.09 -14.76
CA THR A 80 12.36 7.71 -16.01
C THR A 80 12.51 9.23 -16.02
N THR A 81 12.27 9.88 -14.89
CA THR A 81 12.27 11.35 -14.77
C THR A 81 13.49 11.89 -14.03
N GLY A 82 14.32 11.01 -13.43
CA GLY A 82 15.46 11.41 -12.59
C GLY A 82 15.08 11.80 -11.16
N THR A 83 13.82 12.18 -10.92
CA THR A 83 13.29 12.64 -9.63
C THR A 83 11.94 11.99 -9.34
N MET A 84 11.45 12.16 -8.12
CA MET A 84 10.09 11.76 -7.74
C MET A 84 9.30 13.01 -7.36
N ASP A 85 8.13 13.20 -7.96
CA ASP A 85 7.20 14.22 -7.52
C ASP A 85 6.43 13.73 -6.28
N VAL A 86 7.04 14.01 -5.11
CA VAL A 86 6.53 13.60 -3.79
C VAL A 86 5.14 14.18 -3.53
N ARG A 87 4.93 15.46 -3.90
CA ARG A 87 3.63 16.14 -3.71
C ARG A 87 2.54 15.47 -4.54
N ALA A 88 2.80 15.25 -5.81
CA ALA A 88 1.84 14.59 -6.69
C ALA A 88 1.59 13.13 -6.26
N PHE A 89 2.59 12.43 -5.72
CA PHE A 89 2.42 11.09 -5.18
C PHE A 89 1.43 11.08 -4.01
N TYR A 90 1.66 11.91 -2.98
CA TYR A 90 0.76 11.96 -1.81
C TYR A 90 -0.63 12.46 -2.18
N LEU A 91 -0.75 13.46 -3.05
CA LEU A 91 -2.04 13.97 -3.49
C LEU A 91 -2.87 12.88 -4.20
N ARG A 92 -2.25 12.13 -5.13
CA ARG A 92 -2.93 11.02 -5.82
C ARG A 92 -3.41 9.93 -4.83
N ARG A 93 -2.63 9.67 -3.79
CA ARG A 93 -3.00 8.71 -2.73
C ARG A 93 -4.14 9.24 -1.86
N ALA A 94 -4.01 10.45 -1.37
CA ALA A 94 -5.02 11.11 -0.55
C ALA A 94 -6.38 11.15 -1.28
N LEU A 95 -6.41 11.61 -2.53
CA LEU A 95 -7.63 11.67 -3.33
C LEU A 95 -8.24 10.29 -3.64
N ARG A 96 -7.44 9.24 -3.61
CA ARG A 96 -7.92 7.87 -3.84
C ARG A 96 -8.52 7.23 -2.58
N ILE A 97 -7.99 7.54 -1.40
CA ILE A 97 -8.30 6.83 -0.15
C ILE A 97 -9.21 7.69 0.75
N LEU A 98 -8.83 8.93 1.02
CA LEU A 98 -9.49 9.77 2.01
C LEU A 98 -10.98 10.05 1.73
N PRO A 99 -11.44 10.32 0.49
CA PRO A 99 -12.86 10.61 0.28
C PRO A 99 -13.75 9.45 0.70
N ALA A 100 -13.45 8.24 0.27
CA ALA A 100 -14.21 7.04 0.66
C ALA A 100 -14.12 6.76 2.16
N TYR A 101 -12.94 6.97 2.75
CA TYR A 101 -12.73 6.78 4.18
C TYR A 101 -13.51 7.79 5.02
N TRP A 102 -13.54 9.06 4.64
CA TRP A 102 -14.29 10.08 5.36
C TRP A 102 -15.80 9.85 5.27
N VAL A 103 -16.30 9.42 4.10
CA VAL A 103 -17.71 9.01 3.97
C VAL A 103 -18.01 7.85 4.95
N TYR A 104 -17.15 6.85 5.02
CA TYR A 104 -17.30 5.75 5.98
C TYR A 104 -17.35 6.25 7.43
N ILE A 105 -16.39 7.10 7.85
CA ILE A 105 -16.37 7.68 9.21
C ILE A 105 -17.61 8.52 9.48
N ALA A 106 -18.08 9.32 8.52
CA ALA A 106 -19.29 10.13 8.66
C ALA A 106 -20.54 9.25 8.84
N VAL A 107 -20.67 8.18 8.07
CA VAL A 107 -21.79 7.22 8.22
C VAL A 107 -21.77 6.57 9.61
N ILE A 108 -20.60 6.11 10.08
CA ILE A 108 -20.49 5.54 11.42
C ILE A 108 -20.80 6.58 12.50
N ALA A 109 -20.43 7.85 12.33
CA ALA A 109 -20.75 8.91 13.26
C ALA A 109 -22.26 9.16 13.34
N ILE A 110 -22.96 9.16 12.20
CA ILE A 110 -24.42 9.28 12.15
C ILE A 110 -25.07 8.10 12.87
N LEU A 111 -24.66 6.86 12.56
CA LEU A 111 -25.21 5.66 13.19
C LEU A 111 -24.95 5.63 14.71
N ALA A 112 -23.78 6.11 15.14
CA ALA A 112 -23.48 6.23 16.57
C ALA A 112 -24.35 7.27 17.27
N ARG A 113 -24.66 8.40 16.60
CA ARG A 113 -25.61 9.41 17.11
C ARG A 113 -27.04 8.88 17.19
N MET A 114 -27.40 7.98 16.32
CA MET A 114 -28.70 7.28 16.34
C MET A 114 -28.73 6.10 17.33
N HIS A 115 -27.66 5.86 18.09
CA HIS A 115 -27.50 4.73 19.01
C HIS A 115 -27.60 3.35 18.34
N LEU A 116 -27.42 3.27 17.02
CA LEU A 116 -27.45 1.99 16.27
C LEU A 116 -26.12 1.24 16.32
N VAL A 117 -25.01 1.93 16.62
CA VAL A 117 -23.68 1.33 16.79
C VAL A 117 -22.94 1.96 17.99
N LEU A 118 -22.11 1.15 18.65
CA LEU A 118 -21.28 1.63 19.73
C LEU A 118 -19.94 2.12 19.19
N ALA A 119 -19.66 3.42 19.35
CA ALA A 119 -18.38 4.02 19.00
C ALA A 119 -18.07 5.18 19.95
N SER A 120 -16.91 5.13 20.60
CA SER A 120 -16.47 6.16 21.52
C SER A 120 -15.76 7.31 20.78
N PRO A 121 -15.74 8.55 21.34
CA PRO A 121 -14.97 9.66 20.76
C PRO A 121 -13.49 9.32 20.55
N SER A 122 -12.89 8.54 21.46
CA SER A 122 -11.51 8.09 21.33
C SER A 122 -11.30 7.13 20.15
N SER A 123 -12.31 6.31 19.80
CA SER A 123 -12.25 5.45 18.61
C SER A 123 -12.27 6.26 17.32
N PHE A 124 -13.08 7.33 17.26
CA PHE A 124 -13.07 8.27 16.13
C PHE A 124 -11.74 9.00 16.00
N ALA A 125 -11.21 9.54 17.10
CA ALA A 125 -9.91 10.24 17.10
C ALA A 125 -8.79 9.34 16.55
N ARG A 126 -8.76 8.07 16.96
CA ARG A 126 -7.77 7.08 16.46
C ARG A 126 -7.96 6.74 15.00
N SER A 127 -9.20 6.60 14.55
CA SER A 127 -9.49 6.36 13.15
C SER A 127 -9.04 7.54 12.28
N LEU A 128 -9.36 8.76 12.68
CA LEU A 128 -8.96 9.98 11.97
C LEU A 128 -7.43 10.19 11.95
N SER A 129 -6.72 9.77 13.00
CA SER A 129 -5.25 9.85 13.08
C SER A 129 -4.52 8.65 12.49
N PHE A 130 -5.22 7.67 11.92
CA PHE A 130 -4.63 6.41 11.42
C PHE A 130 -3.76 5.68 12.46
N THR A 131 -4.24 5.64 13.73
CA THR A 131 -3.56 4.96 14.85
C THR A 131 -4.38 3.82 15.45
N THR A 132 -5.45 3.40 14.77
CA THR A 132 -6.35 2.30 15.22
C THR A 132 -5.62 0.98 15.42
N ASN A 133 -4.49 0.80 14.73
CA ASN A 133 -3.65 -0.39 14.79
C ASN A 133 -2.83 -0.55 16.08
N TYR A 134 -2.76 0.44 16.95
CA TYR A 134 -1.97 0.38 18.20
C TYR A 134 -2.78 0.13 19.47
N LEU A 135 -4.05 0.45 19.44
CA LEU A 135 -4.87 0.40 20.64
C LEU A 135 -6.16 -0.36 20.32
N ASN A 136 -6.56 -1.28 21.21
CA ASN A 136 -7.85 -1.97 21.08
C ASN A 136 -8.98 -0.94 21.04
N PRO A 137 -9.63 -0.71 19.92
CA PRO A 137 -10.80 0.15 19.88
C PRO A 137 -11.95 -0.60 20.56
N HIS A 138 -12.65 0.09 21.47
CA HIS A 138 -13.89 -0.42 22.06
C HIS A 138 -15.04 -0.46 21.04
N SER A 139 -14.77 -0.17 19.76
CA SER A 139 -15.76 -0.16 18.67
C SER A 139 -15.38 -1.15 17.59
N TRP A 140 -16.18 -2.21 17.46
CA TRP A 140 -15.99 -3.20 16.41
C TRP A 140 -16.04 -2.58 15.00
N VAL A 141 -16.96 -1.65 14.78
CA VAL A 141 -17.16 -1.02 13.47
C VAL A 141 -15.96 -0.19 13.02
N LEU A 142 -15.27 0.54 13.91
CA LEU A 142 -14.09 1.34 13.58
C LEU A 142 -12.78 0.53 13.60
N ASN A 143 -12.80 -0.66 14.22
CA ASN A 143 -11.60 -1.51 14.30
C ASN A 143 -11.11 -1.95 12.93
N HIS A 144 -11.99 -2.10 11.95
CA HIS A 144 -11.59 -2.52 10.59
C HIS A 144 -10.60 -1.57 9.92
N SER A 145 -10.50 -0.31 10.39
CA SER A 145 -9.53 0.67 9.88
C SER A 145 -8.08 0.43 10.29
N TRP A 146 -7.79 -0.60 11.14
CA TRP A 146 -6.42 -0.93 11.54
C TRP A 146 -5.50 -1.24 10.36
N SER A 147 -5.99 -1.96 9.36
CA SER A 147 -5.19 -2.32 8.19
C SER A 147 -4.90 -1.10 7.31
N LEU A 148 -5.87 -0.19 7.16
CA LEU A 148 -5.68 1.09 6.49
C LEU A 148 -4.66 1.96 7.24
N SER A 149 -4.70 1.97 8.59
CA SER A 149 -3.72 2.68 9.40
C SER A 149 -2.29 2.19 9.15
N ILE A 150 -2.08 0.88 9.04
CA ILE A 150 -0.78 0.30 8.67
C ILE A 150 -0.35 0.76 7.27
N GLU A 151 -1.27 0.77 6.30
CA GLU A 151 -0.94 1.21 4.95
C GLU A 151 -0.55 2.69 4.89
N GLU A 152 -1.30 3.57 5.57
CA GLU A 152 -1.00 5.00 5.58
C GLU A 152 0.34 5.30 6.27
N GLN A 153 0.65 4.61 7.38
CA GLN A 153 1.96 4.68 8.03
C GLN A 153 3.09 4.20 7.09
N PHE A 154 2.86 3.12 6.37
CA PHE A 154 3.81 2.64 5.37
C PHE A 154 3.97 3.64 4.20
N TYR A 155 2.88 4.21 3.68
CA TYR A 155 2.93 5.18 2.60
C TYR A 155 3.64 6.48 3.00
N LEU A 156 3.66 6.81 4.28
CA LEU A 156 4.44 7.93 4.79
C LEU A 156 5.94 7.58 4.91
N LEU A 157 6.25 6.45 5.52
CA LEU A 157 7.63 6.11 5.92
C LEU A 157 8.46 5.54 4.76
N TRP A 158 7.88 4.64 3.96
CA TRP A 158 8.61 3.92 2.94
C TRP A 158 9.05 4.79 1.75
N PRO A 159 8.20 5.66 1.16
CA PRO A 159 8.63 6.60 0.14
C PRO A 159 9.72 7.56 0.65
N ALA A 160 9.59 8.05 1.89
CA ALA A 160 10.62 8.89 2.50
C ALA A 160 11.97 8.17 2.58
N LEU A 161 11.97 6.89 3.00
CA LEU A 161 13.19 6.07 2.99
C LEU A 161 13.76 5.89 1.57
N LEU A 162 12.91 5.61 0.59
CA LEU A 162 13.34 5.44 -0.81
C LEU A 162 13.90 6.73 -1.41
N ILE A 163 13.46 7.90 -0.97
CA ILE A 163 13.98 9.19 -1.42
C ILE A 163 15.38 9.45 -0.84
N ILE A 164 15.58 9.17 0.44
CA ILE A 164 16.82 9.46 1.17
C ILE A 164 17.88 8.37 0.90
N ALA A 165 17.47 7.12 0.81
CA ALA A 165 18.37 5.99 0.64
C ALA A 165 18.51 5.60 -0.84
N SER A 166 19.68 5.00 -1.18
CA SER A 166 19.83 4.34 -2.47
C SER A 166 18.96 3.07 -2.55
N GLU A 167 18.58 2.65 -3.78
CA GLU A 167 17.79 1.43 -3.99
C GLU A 167 18.44 0.19 -3.33
N LYS A 168 19.77 0.10 -3.34
CA LYS A 168 20.53 -0.99 -2.67
C LYS A 168 20.39 -0.96 -1.15
N ARG A 169 20.36 0.25 -0.54
CA ARG A 169 20.16 0.39 0.91
C ARG A 169 18.72 0.08 1.28
N ALA A 170 17.75 0.59 0.51
CA ALA A 170 16.33 0.29 0.71
C ALA A 170 16.05 -1.22 0.60
N ARG A 171 16.66 -1.92 -0.37
CA ARG A 171 16.55 -3.37 -0.50
C ARG A 171 17.06 -4.10 0.75
N ARG A 172 18.24 -3.70 1.27
CA ARG A 172 18.77 -4.29 2.51
C ARG A 172 17.87 -3.99 3.71
N ALA A 173 17.35 -2.77 3.81
CA ALA A 173 16.40 -2.42 4.87
C ALA A 173 15.12 -3.28 4.82
N ALA A 174 14.56 -3.51 3.62
CA ALA A 174 13.42 -4.41 3.45
C ALA A 174 13.77 -5.85 3.90
N GLN A 175 14.91 -6.38 3.51
CA GLN A 175 15.37 -7.73 3.93
C GLN A 175 15.49 -7.84 5.45
N TRP A 176 16.12 -6.85 6.10
CA TRP A 176 16.21 -6.80 7.55
C TRP A 176 14.85 -6.75 8.24
N LEU A 177 13.92 -5.94 7.73
CA LEU A 177 12.58 -5.83 8.30
C LEU A 177 11.75 -7.11 8.09
N ILE A 178 11.94 -7.84 6.98
CA ILE A 178 11.30 -9.15 6.75
C ILE A 178 11.70 -10.15 7.84
N VAL A 179 12.96 -10.13 8.28
CA VAL A 179 13.46 -11.05 9.31
C VAL A 179 13.20 -10.53 10.72
N ALA A 180 13.42 -9.25 10.95
CA ALA A 180 13.29 -8.64 12.28
C ALA A 180 11.84 -8.59 12.77
N THR A 181 10.86 -8.33 11.88
CA THR A 181 9.45 -8.21 12.26
C THR A 181 8.89 -9.48 12.91
N PRO A 182 9.03 -10.70 12.34
CA PRO A 182 8.54 -11.91 13.01
C PRO A 182 9.30 -12.22 14.31
N ILE A 183 10.60 -11.95 14.38
CA ILE A 183 11.39 -12.11 15.63
C ILE A 183 10.82 -11.17 16.70
N LEU A 184 10.62 -9.89 16.36
CA LEU A 184 10.05 -8.91 17.28
C LEU A 184 8.63 -9.31 17.73
N ARG A 185 7.82 -9.88 16.82
CA ARG A 185 6.49 -10.39 17.13
C ARG A 185 6.54 -11.53 18.17
N ILE A 186 7.45 -12.48 17.99
CA ILE A 186 7.67 -13.59 18.95
C ILE A 186 8.13 -13.03 20.30
N LEU A 187 9.12 -12.14 20.32
CA LEU A 187 9.60 -11.52 21.55
C LEU A 187 8.48 -10.77 22.27
N THR A 188 7.71 -9.95 21.57
CA THR A 188 6.57 -9.19 22.13
C THR A 188 5.52 -10.14 22.72
N PHE A 189 5.25 -11.26 22.05
CA PHE A 189 4.28 -12.27 22.54
C PHE A 189 4.66 -12.82 23.91
N TYR A 190 5.94 -13.11 24.14
CA TYR A 190 6.43 -13.66 25.40
C TYR A 190 6.69 -12.59 26.47
N VAL A 191 7.26 -11.44 26.09
CA VAL A 191 7.70 -10.41 27.05
C VAL A 191 6.55 -9.51 27.50
N THR A 192 5.56 -9.26 26.61
CA THR A 192 4.46 -8.33 26.88
C THR A 192 3.08 -8.98 26.68
N PRO A 193 2.62 -9.81 27.64
CA PRO A 193 1.34 -10.53 27.52
C PRO A 193 0.13 -9.62 27.25
N GLY A 194 0.14 -8.39 27.78
CA GLY A 194 -0.93 -7.41 27.56
C GLY A 194 -1.09 -6.93 26.12
N LEU A 195 -0.07 -7.10 25.27
CA LEU A 195 -0.10 -6.71 23.87
C LEU A 195 -0.55 -7.85 22.94
N ARG A 196 -0.69 -9.08 23.41
CA ARG A 196 -1.08 -10.27 22.60
C ARG A 196 -2.32 -10.04 21.73
N PRO A 197 -3.41 -9.41 22.21
CA PRO A 197 -4.60 -9.18 21.38
C PRO A 197 -4.35 -8.30 20.16
N ASN A 198 -3.33 -7.41 20.22
CA ASN A 198 -3.02 -6.42 19.17
C ASN A 198 -1.77 -6.76 18.36
N ILE A 199 -1.11 -7.85 18.66
CA ILE A 199 0.20 -8.21 18.11
C ILE A 199 0.19 -8.31 16.57
N THR A 200 -0.95 -8.67 15.98
CA THR A 200 -1.13 -8.81 14.53
C THR A 200 -1.58 -7.52 13.84
N SER A 201 -1.89 -6.47 14.59
CA SER A 201 -2.36 -5.18 14.06
C SER A 201 -1.33 -4.06 14.16
N MET A 202 -0.30 -4.18 15.01
CA MET A 202 0.72 -3.14 15.17
C MET A 202 1.65 -3.07 13.94
N PHE A 203 1.90 -1.87 13.43
CA PHE A 203 2.72 -1.66 12.23
C PHE A 203 4.10 -2.32 12.32
N HIS A 204 4.85 -2.09 13.40
CA HIS A 204 6.19 -2.65 13.60
C HIS A 204 6.23 -4.17 13.79
N LEU A 205 5.07 -4.80 14.05
CA LEU A 205 4.90 -6.24 14.17
C LEU A 205 4.23 -6.88 12.93
N ARG A 206 3.89 -6.06 11.92
CA ARG A 206 3.17 -6.50 10.71
C ARG A 206 3.79 -5.99 9.41
N ALA A 207 4.87 -5.22 9.48
CA ALA A 207 5.53 -4.64 8.32
C ALA A 207 6.16 -5.68 7.38
N ASP A 208 6.39 -6.91 7.84
CA ASP A 208 6.96 -8.01 7.05
C ASP A 208 6.27 -8.22 5.70
N ALA A 209 4.94 -8.28 5.67
CA ALA A 209 4.18 -8.48 4.44
C ALA A 209 4.38 -7.33 3.42
N LEU A 210 4.36 -6.07 3.89
CA LEU A 210 4.64 -4.90 3.07
C LEU A 210 6.09 -4.91 2.55
N MET A 211 7.03 -5.32 3.41
CA MET A 211 8.46 -5.39 3.05
C MET A 211 8.76 -6.50 2.07
N ILE A 212 8.07 -7.66 2.14
CA ILE A 212 8.19 -8.73 1.13
C ILE A 212 7.82 -8.18 -0.26
N GLY A 213 6.69 -7.48 -0.36
CA GLY A 213 6.28 -6.84 -1.61
C GLY A 213 7.26 -5.78 -2.10
N SER A 214 7.76 -4.95 -1.19
CA SER A 214 8.73 -3.90 -1.49
C SER A 214 10.06 -4.46 -1.95
N TRP A 215 10.56 -5.51 -1.29
CA TRP A 215 11.77 -6.21 -1.68
C TRP A 215 11.63 -6.85 -3.06
N ALA A 216 10.52 -7.55 -3.34
CA ALA A 216 10.26 -8.16 -4.64
C ALA A 216 10.22 -7.13 -5.78
N ALA A 217 9.66 -5.94 -5.54
CA ALA A 217 9.66 -4.86 -6.50
C ALA A 217 11.07 -4.31 -6.76
N LEU A 218 11.88 -4.13 -5.72
CA LEU A 218 13.27 -3.67 -5.84
C LEU A 218 14.12 -4.70 -6.58
N GLU A 219 13.97 -5.99 -6.27
CA GLU A 219 14.67 -7.07 -6.94
C GLU A 219 14.34 -7.12 -8.44
N LEU A 220 13.05 -7.07 -8.77
CA LEU A 220 12.57 -7.05 -10.15
C LEU A 220 13.12 -5.85 -10.93
N GLU A 221 13.14 -4.66 -10.33
CA GLU A 221 13.61 -3.46 -11.02
C GLU A 221 15.15 -3.37 -11.08
N LEU A 222 15.88 -3.91 -10.09
CA LEU A 222 17.36 -3.97 -10.12
C LEU A 222 17.89 -4.96 -11.17
N HIS A 223 17.19 -6.08 -11.40
CA HIS A 223 17.60 -7.11 -12.37
C HIS A 223 16.99 -6.91 -13.76
N ARG A 224 16.19 -5.86 -13.98
CA ARG A 224 15.74 -5.54 -15.34
C ARG A 224 16.93 -5.14 -16.18
N PRO A 225 17.22 -5.88 -17.29
CA PRO A 225 18.22 -5.44 -18.24
C PRO A 225 17.83 -4.05 -18.74
N SER A 226 18.82 -3.18 -18.87
CA SER A 226 18.70 -1.79 -19.36
C SER A 226 18.35 -1.77 -20.85
N PHE A 227 17.19 -2.32 -21.21
CA PHE A 227 16.68 -2.39 -22.58
C PHE A 227 16.34 -1.02 -23.19
N GLN A 228 16.39 0.05 -22.42
CA GLN A 228 16.02 1.40 -22.88
C GLN A 228 17.20 2.35 -23.15
N ARG A 229 18.45 1.87 -23.13
CA ARG A 229 19.61 2.68 -23.57
C ARG A 229 19.93 2.55 -25.07
N ARG A 230 19.13 1.89 -25.87
CA ARG A 230 19.35 1.77 -27.31
C ARG A 230 18.25 2.46 -28.12
N ILE A 231 18.11 3.76 -27.96
CA ILE A 231 17.71 4.61 -29.09
C ILE A 231 18.97 5.43 -29.41
N PRO A 232 19.69 5.10 -30.47
CA PRO A 232 20.74 5.98 -30.95
C PRO A 232 20.08 7.30 -31.35
N ARG A 233 20.55 8.41 -30.79
CA ARG A 233 20.18 9.76 -31.16
C ARG A 233 20.75 10.13 -32.54
N SER A 234 20.88 9.21 -33.45
CA SER A 234 21.45 9.43 -34.76
C SER A 234 20.50 8.92 -35.84
N SER A 235 19.47 9.69 -36.14
CA SER A 235 18.86 9.76 -37.48
C SER A 235 17.72 10.79 -37.47
N ILE A 236 18.02 12.02 -37.08
CA ILE A 236 17.28 13.13 -37.62
C ILE A 236 18.09 13.52 -38.85
N PRO A 237 17.61 13.30 -40.06
CA PRO A 237 18.25 13.89 -41.24
C PRO A 237 18.19 15.41 -41.07
N SER A 238 19.33 16.04 -41.08
CA SER A 238 19.44 17.49 -41.28
C SER A 238 18.67 17.88 -42.55
N PRO A 239 17.79 18.89 -42.51
CA PRO A 239 17.19 19.40 -43.72
C PRO A 239 18.31 19.92 -44.61
N ALA A 240 18.62 19.15 -45.63
CA ALA A 240 19.57 19.55 -46.65
C ALA A 240 19.14 20.88 -47.26
N SER A 241 20.03 21.85 -47.17
CA SER A 241 20.06 23.05 -47.95
C SER A 241 20.01 22.69 -49.42
N SER A 242 18.83 22.71 -50.03
CA SER A 242 18.72 22.75 -51.49
C SER A 242 19.09 24.13 -51.97
N CYS A 243 20.32 24.23 -52.38
CA CYS A 243 20.88 25.32 -53.13
C CYS A 243 20.07 25.54 -54.41
N ILE A 244 19.47 26.72 -54.55
CA ILE A 244 19.00 27.23 -55.80
C ILE A 244 20.25 27.73 -56.53
N ARG A 245 20.59 27.06 -57.61
CA ARG A 245 21.43 27.64 -58.70
C ARG A 245 20.75 27.32 -59.99
N ASP A 246 20.73 28.35 -60.78
CA ASP A 246 20.56 28.41 -62.24
C ASP A 246 19.14 28.46 -62.81
N ALA A 247 18.70 29.55 -63.25
CA ALA A 247 18.81 30.32 -64.54
C ALA A 247 17.78 31.42 -64.55
#